data_6cf3525019c6e0772b34da489e0ca256
#
_entry.id   6cf3525019c6e0772b34da489e0ca256
#
_cell.length_a   1.000
_cell.length_b   1.000
_cell.length_c   1.000
_cell.angle_alpha   90.00
_cell.angle_beta   90.00
_cell.angle_gamma   90.00
#
_symmetry.space_group_name_H-M   'P 1'
#
loop_
_entity.id
_entity.type
_entity.pdbx_description
1 polymer ?
#
loop_
_entity_poly.entity_id
_entity_poly.type
_entity_poly.pdbx_seq_one_letter_code
_entity_poly.pdbx_strand_id
1 'polypeptide(L)'
;KGAVKSPTYTLVEPYNIHGKDIFHFDLYRLNDPYELELMGIRDYLETPNALFLFEWPSKGGDEIPEPDLIINIEKSEDELTRTASLSFSSAALKQALESQLNHA
;
A
#
# COMPACT_ATOMS: atom_id res chain seq x y z
N LYS A 1 2.63 17.15 -21.10
CA LYS A 1 2.44 16.40 -20.93
C LYS A 1 1.78 16.16 -19.75
N GLY A 2 1.76 15.42 -19.24
CA GLY A 2 1.08 15.06 -18.11
C GLY A 2 0.60 16.13 -17.19
N ALA A 3 0.94 17.29 -17.44
CA ALA A 3 0.50 18.39 -16.61
C ALA A 3 -1.01 18.50 -16.54
N VAL A 4 -1.67 17.88 -17.47
CA VAL A 4 -3.12 18.01 -17.53
C VAL A 4 -3.82 17.20 -16.48
N LYS A 5 -3.12 16.26 -15.86
CA LYS A 5 -3.77 15.41 -14.91
C LYS A 5 -4.30 16.14 -13.72
N SER A 6 -5.48 15.81 -13.31
CA SER A 6 -6.05 16.33 -12.09
C SER A 6 -5.38 15.64 -10.88
N PRO A 7 -4.99 16.39 -9.86
CA PRO A 7 -4.41 15.78 -8.67
C PRO A 7 -5.36 14.79 -7.99
N THR A 8 -6.67 14.96 -8.19
CA THR A 8 -7.63 14.09 -7.52
C THR A 8 -7.67 12.70 -8.13
N TYR A 9 -7.05 12.51 -9.29
CA TYR A 9 -7.08 11.22 -9.94
C TYR A 9 -5.75 10.48 -9.89
N THR A 10 -4.79 11.01 -9.16
CA THR A 10 -3.53 10.30 -9.00
C THR A 10 -3.73 9.22 -7.96
N LEU A 11 -3.86 7.98 -8.41
CA LEU A 11 -4.06 6.85 -7.53
C LEU A 11 -2.78 6.15 -7.14
N VAL A 12 -1.73 6.33 -7.91
CA VAL A 12 -0.46 5.65 -7.65
C VAL A 12 0.68 6.64 -7.75
N GLU A 13 1.61 6.53 -6.79
CA GLU A 13 2.82 7.31 -6.75
C GLU A 13 4.00 6.35 -6.81
N PRO A 14 4.80 6.40 -7.87
CA PRO A 14 5.97 5.54 -7.95
C PRO A 14 7.19 6.18 -7.29
N TYR A 15 7.96 5.36 -6.62
CA TYR A 15 9.23 5.78 -6.03
C TYR A 15 10.29 4.76 -6.36
N ASN A 16 11.53 5.19 -6.40
CA ASN A 16 12.64 4.26 -6.50
C ASN A 16 13.68 4.66 -5.47
N ILE A 17 13.92 3.77 -4.53
CA ILE A 17 14.82 4.03 -3.42
C ILE A 17 15.88 2.94 -3.43
N HIS A 18 17.13 3.35 -3.66
CA HIS A 18 18.26 2.41 -3.70
C HIS A 18 18.02 1.28 -4.69
N GLY A 19 17.44 1.61 -5.85
CA GLY A 19 17.20 0.62 -6.88
C GLY A 19 15.95 -0.22 -6.68
N LYS A 20 15.19 0.05 -5.63
CA LYS A 20 13.98 -0.70 -5.33
C LYS A 20 12.76 0.11 -5.76
N ASP A 21 11.90 -0.50 -6.55
CA ASP A 21 10.67 0.14 -6.97
C ASP A 21 9.62 0.03 -5.88
N ILE A 22 8.99 1.15 -5.57
CA ILE A 22 7.92 1.21 -4.57
C ILE A 22 6.74 1.91 -5.20
N PHE A 23 5.57 1.28 -5.14
CA PHE A 23 4.36 1.88 -5.67
C PHE A 23 3.38 2.09 -4.53
N HIS A 24 3.02 3.35 -4.33
CA HIS A 24 2.09 3.72 -3.27
C HIS A 24 0.73 4.03 -3.90
N PHE A 25 -0.26 3.22 -3.58
CA PHE A 25 -1.63 3.39 -4.07
C PHE A 25 -2.48 3.97 -2.95
N ASP A 26 -3.08 5.13 -3.20
CA ASP A 26 -4.02 5.73 -2.28
C ASP A 26 -5.41 5.62 -2.89
N LEU A 27 -6.20 4.71 -2.37
CA LEU A 27 -7.49 4.39 -2.95
C LEU A 27 -8.65 5.14 -2.29
N TYR A 28 -8.35 6.13 -1.47
CA TYR A 28 -9.38 6.83 -0.73
C TYR A 28 -10.50 7.38 -1.63
N ARG A 29 -10.14 7.91 -2.78
CA ARG A 29 -11.10 8.54 -3.68
C ARG A 29 -11.61 7.62 -4.77
N LEU A 30 -11.26 6.34 -4.69
CA LEU A 30 -11.69 5.38 -5.70
C LEU A 30 -13.19 5.15 -5.55
N ASN A 31 -13.92 5.28 -6.65
CA ASN A 31 -15.37 5.07 -6.64
C ASN A 31 -15.75 3.64 -6.98
N ASP A 32 -14.95 2.99 -7.81
CA ASP A 32 -15.27 1.67 -8.33
C ASP A 32 -13.96 0.91 -8.51
N PRO A 33 -13.82 -0.30 -7.95
CA PRO A 33 -12.60 -1.08 -8.13
C PRO A 33 -12.19 -1.25 -9.58
N TYR A 34 -13.13 -1.22 -10.49
CA TYR A 34 -12.83 -1.37 -11.91
C TYR A 34 -11.91 -0.26 -12.42
N GLU A 35 -11.89 0.88 -11.74
CA GLU A 35 -10.97 1.96 -12.12
C GLU A 35 -9.52 1.53 -12.02
N LEU A 36 -9.22 0.60 -11.12
CA LEU A 36 -7.87 0.06 -11.03
C LEU A 36 -7.51 -0.77 -12.25
N GLU A 37 -8.48 -1.51 -12.75
CA GLU A 37 -8.28 -2.26 -13.97
C GLU A 37 -8.00 -1.31 -15.13
N LEU A 38 -8.77 -0.24 -15.22
CA LEU A 38 -8.61 0.72 -16.31
C LEU A 38 -7.26 1.42 -16.28
N MET A 39 -6.68 1.60 -15.11
CA MET A 39 -5.37 2.25 -15.04
C MET A 39 -4.23 1.27 -15.23
N GLY A 40 -4.52 -0.02 -15.37
CA GLY A 40 -3.50 -1.01 -15.62
C GLY A 40 -2.80 -1.52 -14.38
N ILE A 41 -3.54 -1.71 -13.29
CA ILE A 41 -2.92 -2.14 -12.04
C ILE A 41 -2.11 -3.42 -12.21
N ARG A 42 -2.53 -4.30 -13.12
CA ARG A 42 -1.82 -5.56 -13.29
C ARG A 42 -0.39 -5.36 -13.75
N ASP A 43 -0.15 -4.36 -14.60
CA ASP A 43 1.20 -4.08 -15.05
C ASP A 43 2.09 -3.66 -13.89
N TYR A 44 1.53 -2.88 -12.96
CA TYR A 44 2.29 -2.52 -11.77
C TYR A 44 2.62 -3.74 -10.93
N LEU A 45 1.63 -4.60 -10.73
CA LEU A 45 1.80 -5.76 -9.86
C LEU A 45 2.78 -6.79 -10.42
N GLU A 46 3.05 -6.74 -11.72
CA GLU A 46 3.99 -7.65 -12.34
C GLU A 46 5.43 -7.15 -12.28
N THR A 47 5.64 -5.96 -11.73
CA THR A 47 6.99 -5.43 -11.60
C THR A 47 7.79 -6.28 -10.61
N PRO A 48 8.93 -6.85 -11.02
CA PRO A 48 9.68 -7.72 -10.13
C PRO A 48 10.37 -6.93 -9.00
N ASN A 49 10.42 -7.55 -7.84
CA ASN A 49 11.12 -6.99 -6.68
C ASN A 49 10.61 -5.61 -6.26
N ALA A 50 9.32 -5.39 -6.45
CA ALA A 50 8.71 -4.11 -6.08
C ALA A 50 7.96 -4.25 -4.77
N LEU A 51 7.82 -3.14 -4.08
CA LEU A 51 7.01 -3.06 -2.88
C LEU A 51 5.74 -2.29 -3.22
N PHE A 52 4.60 -2.81 -2.77
CA PHE A 52 3.31 -2.18 -3.03
C PHE A 52 2.66 -1.79 -1.71
N LEU A 53 2.33 -0.51 -1.57
CA LEU A 53 1.64 0.01 -0.40
C LEU A 53 0.25 0.46 -0.82
N PHE A 54 -0.76 -0.06 -0.14
CA PHE A 54 -2.14 0.30 -0.44
C PHE A 54 -2.79 0.96 0.76
N GLU A 55 -3.25 2.20 0.59
CA GLU A 55 -4.06 2.87 1.59
C GLU A 55 -5.52 2.72 1.19
N TRP A 56 -6.37 2.49 2.17
CA TRP A 56 -7.80 2.24 1.96
C TRP A 56 -8.04 1.05 1.05
N PRO A 57 -7.41 -0.10 1.38
CA PRO A 57 -7.46 -1.25 0.47
C PRO A 57 -8.86 -1.80 0.25
N SER A 58 -9.77 -1.60 1.19
CA SER A 58 -11.13 -2.10 1.03
C SER A 58 -11.81 -1.50 -0.19
N LYS A 59 -11.37 -0.33 -0.62
CA LYS A 59 -11.96 0.30 -1.79
C LYS A 59 -11.57 -0.38 -3.09
N GLY A 60 -10.49 -1.15 -3.09
CA GLY A 60 -10.02 -1.83 -4.27
C GLY A 60 -10.66 -3.18 -4.53
N GLY A 61 -11.39 -3.71 -3.57
CA GLY A 61 -12.06 -4.98 -3.74
C GLY A 61 -11.13 -6.09 -4.16
N ASP A 62 -11.57 -6.84 -5.15
CA ASP A 62 -10.80 -7.99 -5.63
C ASP A 62 -9.67 -7.59 -6.58
N GLU A 63 -9.55 -6.31 -6.91
CA GLU A 63 -8.50 -5.88 -7.84
C GLU A 63 -7.13 -5.84 -7.19
N ILE A 64 -7.05 -5.79 -5.86
CA ILE A 64 -5.76 -5.76 -5.20
C ILE A 64 -5.42 -7.15 -4.67
N PRO A 65 -4.12 -7.46 -4.58
CA PRO A 65 -3.72 -8.81 -4.18
C PRO A 65 -3.84 -9.02 -2.68
N GLU A 66 -3.71 -10.27 -2.26
CA GLU A 66 -3.67 -10.59 -0.84
C GLU A 66 -2.46 -9.92 -0.21
N PRO A 67 -2.64 -9.27 0.92
CA PRO A 67 -1.51 -8.57 1.54
C PRO A 67 -0.57 -9.53 2.25
N ASP A 68 0.71 -9.18 2.25
CA ASP A 68 1.68 -9.87 3.07
C ASP A 68 1.71 -9.31 4.48
N LEU A 69 1.35 -8.05 4.61
CA LEU A 69 1.34 -7.36 5.89
C LEU A 69 0.20 -6.36 5.89
N ILE A 70 -0.59 -6.39 6.96
CA ILE A 70 -1.65 -5.42 7.16
C ILE A 70 -1.29 -4.58 8.38
N ILE A 71 -1.33 -3.27 8.20
CA ILE A 71 -1.05 -2.33 9.29
C ILE A 71 -2.32 -1.55 9.58
N ASN A 72 -2.83 -1.70 10.79
CA ASN A 72 -4.00 -0.93 11.25
C ASN A 72 -3.53 0.09 12.26
N ILE A 73 -3.91 1.34 12.03
CA ILE A 73 -3.51 2.43 12.90
C ILE A 73 -4.78 3.04 13.49
N GLU A 74 -4.84 3.09 14.83
CA GLU A 74 -6.00 3.62 15.53
C GLU A 74 -5.57 4.78 16.42
N LYS A 75 -6.44 5.79 16.51
CA LYS A 75 -6.24 6.88 17.41
C LYS A 75 -6.80 6.54 18.78
N SER A 76 -6.13 7.03 19.82
CA SER A 76 -6.68 6.92 21.15
C SER A 76 -7.89 7.85 21.28
N GLU A 77 -8.67 7.66 22.36
CA GLU A 77 -9.85 8.49 22.57
C GLU A 77 -9.50 9.96 22.74
N ASP A 78 -8.37 10.26 23.34
CA ASP A 78 -7.94 11.64 23.52
C ASP A 78 -7.17 12.16 22.31
N GLU A 79 -6.98 11.33 21.27
CA GLU A 79 -6.31 11.67 20.04
C GLU A 79 -4.84 12.08 20.22
N LEU A 80 -4.27 11.75 21.37
CA LEU A 80 -2.87 12.10 21.64
C LEU A 80 -1.91 10.98 21.24
N THR A 81 -2.41 9.76 21.10
CA THR A 81 -1.58 8.63 20.73
C THR A 81 -2.21 7.83 19.61
N ARG A 82 -1.41 7.04 18.96
CA ARG A 82 -1.87 6.11 17.94
C ARG A 82 -1.28 4.75 18.20
N THR A 83 -2.08 3.73 17.93
CA THR A 83 -1.65 2.36 18.10
C THR A 83 -1.64 1.68 16.75
N ALA A 84 -0.53 1.02 16.42
CA ALA A 84 -0.41 0.27 15.18
C ALA A 84 -0.48 -1.21 15.49
N SER A 85 -1.35 -1.90 14.77
CA SER A 85 -1.48 -3.35 14.87
C SER A 85 -1.01 -3.95 13.56
N LEU A 86 -0.16 -4.96 13.64
CA LEU A 86 0.42 -5.61 12.47
C LEU A 86 -0.11 -7.03 12.34
N SER A 87 -0.57 -7.37 11.13
CA SER A 87 -1.01 -8.73 10.83
C SER A 87 -0.20 -9.24 9.65
N PHE A 88 0.40 -10.40 9.79
CA PHE A 88 1.30 -10.96 8.81
C PHE A 88 0.70 -12.19 8.15
N SER A 89 0.99 -12.37 6.87
CA SER A 89 0.51 -13.54 6.14
C SER A 89 1.33 -14.78 6.45
N SER A 90 2.55 -14.62 6.97
CA SER A 90 3.40 -15.77 7.28
C SER A 90 4.22 -15.51 8.53
N ALA A 91 4.52 -16.59 9.25
CA ALA A 91 5.34 -16.51 10.44
C ALA A 91 6.77 -16.09 10.09
N ALA A 92 7.25 -16.52 8.93
CA ALA A 92 8.61 -16.16 8.51
C ALA A 92 8.75 -14.65 8.32
N LEU A 93 7.75 -14.03 7.71
CA LEU A 93 7.78 -12.59 7.51
C LEU A 93 7.73 -11.86 8.84
N LYS A 94 6.89 -12.35 9.75
CA LYS A 94 6.78 -11.74 11.07
C LYS A 94 8.11 -11.79 11.81
N GLN A 95 8.76 -12.95 11.77
CA GLN A 95 10.05 -13.09 12.44
C GLN A 95 11.11 -12.20 11.82
N ALA A 96 11.10 -12.09 10.49
CA ALA A 96 12.09 -11.24 9.82
C ALA A 96 11.93 -9.80 10.24
N LEU A 97 10.70 -9.30 10.33
CA LEU A 97 10.46 -7.93 10.73
C LEU A 97 10.82 -7.70 12.19
N GLU A 98 10.44 -8.64 13.06
CA GLU A 98 10.77 -8.51 14.48
C GLU A 98 12.27 -8.47 14.68
N SER A 99 13.02 -9.27 13.93
CA SER A 99 14.46 -9.27 14.02
C SER A 99 15.04 -7.91 13.65
N GLN A 100 14.50 -7.30 12.57
CA GLN A 100 14.98 -5.98 12.16
C GLN A 100 14.66 -4.92 13.21
N LEU A 101 13.49 -4.98 13.80
CA LEU A 101 13.11 -3.99 14.80
C LEU A 101 13.95 -4.12 16.06
N ASN A 102 14.33 -5.34 16.43
CA ASN A 102 15.12 -5.54 17.62
C ASN A 102 16.55 -5.10 17.45
N HIS A 103 16.99 -4.93 16.21
CA HIS A 103 18.35 -4.48 15.92
C HIS A 103 18.42 -3.00 15.59
N ALA A 104 17.27 -2.32 15.60
CA ALA A 104 17.23 -0.91 15.21
C ALA A 104 17.74 0.04 16.29
#